data_839993ef570eca24c54d307db938ecce
#
_entry.id   839993ef570eca24c54d307db938ecce
#
_cell.length_a   1.000
_cell.length_b   1.000
_cell.length_c   1.000
_cell.angle_alpha   90.00
_cell.angle_beta   90.00
_cell.angle_gamma   90.00
#
_symmetry.space_group_name_H-M   'P 1'
#
loop_
_entity.id
_entity.type
_entity.pdbx_description
1 polymer ?
#
loop_
_entity_poly.entity_id
_entity_poly.type
_entity_poly.pdbx_seq_one_letter_code
_entity_poly.pdbx_strand_id
1 'polypeptide(L)'
;MRFVLSATCGLWLALQGAAFAQSQPVVVVELYTSQGCSSCPPADEFLAMLAMDPSIMPLALHVDYWDYIGWADKFANPKFTDRQKAYAHQAGSRTIYTPQMIVGGLDRVEGIKRDETGAFIRKHLGAAKDIGLTVNRNGNIVTIHADANASLGANTTVQLVRYIPSETVEIERGENAGRSITYYNIVTSWQTIGVWSGAEALDLQANVKGNEPLVVIVQQEGPAYIVAAARLEH
;
A
#
# COMPACT_ATOMS: atom_id res chain seq x y z
N MET A 1 4.69 72.31 28.30
CA MET A 1 4.84 71.51 27.10
C MET A 1 4.65 70.04 27.49
N ARG A 2 3.51 69.46 27.09
CA ARG A 2 3.13 68.03 27.40
C ARG A 2 3.32 67.27 26.08
N PHE A 3 4.25 66.31 26.06
CA PHE A 3 4.41 65.36 24.94
C PHE A 3 3.49 64.19 25.15
N VAL A 4 2.55 63.96 24.22
CA VAL A 4 1.70 62.77 24.14
C VAL A 4 2.41 61.79 23.24
N LEU A 5 2.88 60.66 23.80
CA LEU A 5 3.33 59.50 23.03
C LEU A 5 2.14 58.67 22.62
N SER A 6 1.84 58.62 21.33
CA SER A 6 0.88 57.69 20.75
C SER A 6 1.57 56.34 20.45
N ALA A 7 1.20 55.31 21.18
CA ALA A 7 1.64 53.94 20.91
C ALA A 7 0.70 53.31 19.89
N THR A 8 1.16 53.11 18.66
CA THR A 8 0.48 52.32 17.63
C THR A 8 0.79 50.83 17.83
N CYS A 9 -0.19 50.09 18.36
CA CYS A 9 -0.13 48.63 18.49
C CYS A 9 -0.46 48.00 17.13
N GLY A 10 0.58 47.58 16.39
CA GLY A 10 0.40 46.82 15.13
C GLY A 10 -0.04 45.41 15.40
N LEU A 11 -1.27 45.07 15.03
CA LEU A 11 -1.83 43.73 15.10
C LEU A 11 -1.29 42.90 13.93
N TRP A 12 -0.30 42.02 14.18
CA TRP A 12 0.17 41.04 13.22
C TRP A 12 -0.82 39.87 13.19
N LEU A 13 -1.70 39.83 12.19
CA LEU A 13 -2.47 38.64 11.86
C LEU A 13 -1.51 37.62 11.20
N ALA A 14 -1.09 36.62 11.95
CA ALA A 14 -0.43 35.45 11.39
C ALA A 14 -1.48 34.64 10.59
N LEU A 15 -1.46 34.74 9.26
CA LEU A 15 -2.11 33.77 8.39
C LEU A 15 -1.38 32.45 8.58
N GLN A 16 -1.94 31.56 9.36
CA GLN A 16 -1.57 30.14 9.35
C GLN A 16 -2.12 29.55 8.04
N GLY A 17 -1.30 29.55 6.99
CA GLY A 17 -1.57 28.80 5.78
C GLY A 17 -1.57 27.31 6.16
N ALA A 18 -2.71 26.63 6.03
CA ALA A 18 -2.74 25.18 6.04
C ALA A 18 -1.87 24.69 4.88
N ALA A 19 -0.70 24.19 5.16
CA ALA A 19 0.12 23.48 4.19
C ALA A 19 -0.60 22.17 3.88
N PHE A 20 -1.33 22.13 2.78
CA PHE A 20 -1.77 20.87 2.20
C PHE A 20 -0.51 20.16 1.71
N ALA A 21 -0.10 19.11 2.40
CA ALA A 21 0.93 18.22 1.90
C ALA A 21 0.36 17.56 0.65
N GLN A 22 0.84 17.94 -0.53
CA GLN A 22 0.58 17.20 -1.75
C GLN A 22 1.13 15.78 -1.55
N SER A 23 0.27 14.79 -1.65
CA SER A 23 0.71 13.40 -1.57
C SER A 23 1.64 13.12 -2.75
N GLN A 24 2.91 12.86 -2.45
CA GLN A 24 3.85 12.43 -3.48
C GLN A 24 3.37 11.11 -4.08
N PRO A 25 3.54 10.89 -5.39
CA PRO A 25 3.18 9.63 -6.02
C PRO A 25 3.84 8.45 -5.30
N VAL A 26 3.06 7.44 -4.98
CA VAL A 26 3.51 6.24 -4.27
C VAL A 26 3.30 5.03 -5.16
N VAL A 27 4.34 4.22 -5.34
CA VAL A 27 4.26 2.94 -6.07
C VAL A 27 4.01 1.80 -5.09
N VAL A 28 2.92 1.08 -5.30
CA VAL A 28 2.61 -0.13 -4.53
C VAL A 28 3.42 -1.31 -5.05
N VAL A 29 4.06 -2.04 -4.13
CA VAL A 29 4.76 -3.30 -4.41
C VAL A 29 4.14 -4.38 -3.53
N GLU A 30 3.43 -5.32 -4.13
CA GLU A 30 2.83 -6.46 -3.46
C GLU A 30 3.82 -7.63 -3.47
N LEU A 31 4.23 -8.12 -2.30
CA LEU A 31 5.01 -9.35 -2.17
C LEU A 31 4.10 -10.49 -1.74
N TYR A 32 3.97 -11.51 -2.58
CA TYR A 32 3.36 -12.79 -2.21
C TYR A 32 4.42 -13.69 -1.62
N THR A 33 4.26 -14.01 -0.33
CA THR A 33 5.23 -14.72 0.50
C THR A 33 4.55 -15.73 1.42
N SER A 34 5.32 -16.55 2.12
CA SER A 34 4.82 -17.44 3.18
C SER A 34 5.94 -17.82 4.14
N GLN A 35 5.61 -18.00 5.42
CA GLN A 35 6.51 -18.55 6.44
C GLN A 35 6.99 -19.97 6.09
N GLY A 36 6.17 -20.72 5.33
CA GLY A 36 6.50 -22.08 4.87
C GLY A 36 7.43 -22.14 3.65
N CYS A 37 7.69 -21.01 2.98
CA CYS A 37 8.46 -20.96 1.75
C CYS A 37 9.96 -20.73 2.03
N SER A 38 10.82 -21.71 1.78
CA SER A 38 12.27 -21.61 2.06
C SER A 38 13.03 -20.61 1.19
N SER A 39 12.51 -20.27 0.02
CA SER A 39 13.08 -19.28 -0.89
C SER A 39 12.58 -17.85 -0.65
N CYS A 40 11.61 -17.65 0.25
CA CYS A 40 10.98 -16.36 0.49
C CYS A 40 11.81 -15.37 1.34
N PRO A 41 12.57 -15.78 2.37
CA PRO A 41 13.22 -14.85 3.29
C PRO A 41 14.07 -13.75 2.63
N PRO A 42 14.84 -13.98 1.54
CA PRO A 42 15.56 -12.90 0.87
C PRO A 42 14.64 -11.84 0.22
N ALA A 43 13.42 -12.22 -0.17
CA ALA A 43 12.43 -11.28 -0.69
C ALA A 43 11.74 -10.49 0.44
N ASP A 44 11.50 -11.12 1.58
CA ASP A 44 10.96 -10.46 2.78
C ASP A 44 11.96 -9.40 3.31
N GLU A 45 13.27 -9.72 3.33
CA GLU A 45 14.32 -8.76 3.66
C GLU A 45 14.38 -7.59 2.66
N PHE A 46 14.20 -7.87 1.37
CA PHE A 46 14.17 -6.84 0.35
C PHE A 46 12.95 -5.94 0.49
N LEU A 47 11.79 -6.50 0.83
CA LEU A 47 10.59 -5.72 1.13
C LEU A 47 10.81 -4.74 2.28
N ALA A 48 11.52 -5.16 3.34
CA ALA A 48 11.89 -4.29 4.46
C ALA A 48 12.75 -3.09 4.00
N MET A 49 13.67 -3.31 3.06
CA MET A 49 14.48 -2.23 2.49
C MET A 49 13.62 -1.26 1.66
N LEU A 50 12.67 -1.77 0.88
CA LEU A 50 11.72 -0.94 0.13
C LEU A 50 10.85 -0.07 1.05
N ALA A 51 10.54 -0.55 2.25
CA ALA A 51 9.74 0.20 3.23
C ALA A 51 10.43 1.47 3.76
N MET A 52 11.74 1.62 3.55
CA MET A 52 12.50 2.81 3.94
C MET A 52 12.36 3.96 2.93
N ASP A 53 11.87 3.70 1.72
CA ASP A 53 11.63 4.71 0.69
C ASP A 53 10.18 5.21 0.77
N PRO A 54 9.94 6.51 1.07
CA PRO A 54 8.59 7.05 1.19
C PRO A 54 7.79 7.02 -0.13
N SER A 55 8.44 6.93 -1.27
CA SER A 55 7.81 6.82 -2.59
C SER A 55 7.33 5.39 -2.92
N ILE A 56 7.60 4.42 -2.04
CA ILE A 56 7.22 3.03 -2.25
C ILE A 56 6.28 2.57 -1.12
N MET A 57 5.17 1.93 -1.47
CA MET A 57 4.29 1.24 -0.52
C MET A 57 4.43 -0.27 -0.68
N PRO A 58 5.39 -0.90 0.00
CA PRO A 58 5.53 -2.35 -0.02
C PRO A 58 4.51 -2.98 0.92
N LEU A 59 3.87 -4.07 0.48
CA LEU A 59 2.85 -4.82 1.20
C LEU A 59 3.16 -6.32 1.12
N ALA A 60 3.26 -6.98 2.27
CA ALA A 60 3.43 -8.44 2.34
C ALA A 60 2.05 -9.12 2.40
N LEU A 61 1.76 -9.95 1.42
CA LEU A 61 0.56 -10.76 1.32
C LEU A 61 0.93 -12.24 1.54
N HIS A 62 0.62 -12.75 2.72
CA HIS A 62 0.94 -14.13 3.07
C HIS A 62 -0.09 -15.08 2.48
N VAL A 63 0.38 -16.04 1.67
CA VAL A 63 -0.45 -17.03 0.99
C VAL A 63 -0.55 -18.32 1.79
N ASP A 64 -1.68 -19.04 1.65
CA ASP A 64 -2.03 -20.22 2.44
C ASP A 64 -1.63 -21.56 1.81
N TYR A 65 -1.20 -21.56 0.55
CA TYR A 65 -0.92 -22.81 -0.15
C TYR A 65 0.42 -23.49 0.23
N TRP A 66 1.14 -22.97 1.22
CA TRP A 66 2.30 -23.60 1.85
C TRP A 66 2.00 -24.25 3.19
N ASP A 67 0.82 -24.03 3.78
CA ASP A 67 0.47 -24.49 5.14
C ASP A 67 0.50 -26.03 5.30
N TYR A 68 0.38 -26.77 4.20
CA TYR A 68 0.41 -28.24 4.19
C TYR A 68 1.77 -28.85 4.52
N ILE A 69 2.87 -28.09 4.49
CA ILE A 69 4.23 -28.59 4.73
C ILE A 69 4.62 -28.67 6.22
N GLY A 70 3.65 -28.59 7.12
CA GLY A 70 3.84 -28.81 8.56
C GLY A 70 4.01 -27.55 9.40
N TRP A 71 3.87 -26.37 8.80
CA TRP A 71 3.80 -25.08 9.48
C TRP A 71 2.71 -24.20 8.86
N ALA A 72 1.69 -23.89 9.65
CA ALA A 72 0.65 -22.95 9.22
C ALA A 72 1.13 -21.52 9.43
N ASP A 73 1.14 -20.73 8.36
CA ASP A 73 1.50 -19.32 8.42
C ASP A 73 0.41 -18.51 9.11
N LYS A 74 0.72 -17.89 10.27
CA LYS A 74 -0.27 -17.15 11.06
C LYS A 74 -0.84 -15.92 10.38
N PHE A 75 -0.18 -15.43 9.31
CA PHE A 75 -0.63 -14.28 8.52
C PHE A 75 -1.31 -14.69 7.22
N ALA A 76 -1.31 -15.99 6.87
CA ALA A 76 -1.87 -16.48 5.63
C ALA A 76 -3.37 -16.19 5.52
N ASN A 77 -3.77 -15.79 4.32
CA ASN A 77 -5.17 -15.56 4.01
C ASN A 77 -5.50 -16.06 2.60
N PRO A 78 -6.48 -16.97 2.43
CA PRO A 78 -6.91 -17.47 1.12
C PRO A 78 -7.25 -16.36 0.11
N LYS A 79 -7.75 -15.22 0.57
CA LYS A 79 -8.04 -14.05 -0.28
C LYS A 79 -6.79 -13.50 -0.96
N PHE A 80 -5.61 -13.63 -0.34
CA PHE A 80 -4.36 -13.19 -0.95
C PHE A 80 -3.91 -14.15 -2.04
N THR A 81 -4.09 -15.45 -1.82
CA THR A 81 -3.91 -16.48 -2.86
C THR A 81 -4.84 -16.23 -4.03
N ASP A 82 -6.11 -15.90 -3.80
CA ASP A 82 -7.08 -15.60 -4.86
C ASP A 82 -6.72 -14.31 -5.61
N ARG A 83 -6.22 -13.27 -4.92
CA ARG A 83 -5.70 -12.05 -5.55
C ARG A 83 -4.49 -12.35 -6.43
N GLN A 84 -3.56 -13.20 -5.98
CA GLN A 84 -2.41 -13.63 -6.77
C GLN A 84 -2.86 -14.40 -8.04
N LYS A 85 -3.82 -15.33 -7.91
CA LYS A 85 -4.41 -16.04 -9.06
C LYS A 85 -5.07 -15.07 -10.04
N ALA A 86 -5.77 -14.04 -9.56
CA ALA A 86 -6.39 -13.04 -10.42
C ALA A 86 -5.34 -12.29 -11.25
N TYR A 87 -4.19 -11.88 -10.66
CA TYR A 87 -3.07 -11.33 -11.41
C TYR A 87 -2.49 -12.31 -12.44
N ALA A 88 -2.38 -13.59 -12.07
CA ALA A 88 -1.91 -14.60 -13.02
C ALA A 88 -2.85 -14.71 -14.22
N HIS A 89 -4.15 -14.80 -13.99
CA HIS A 89 -5.16 -14.89 -15.04
C HIS A 89 -5.17 -13.65 -15.94
N GLN A 90 -5.08 -12.44 -15.35
CA GLN A 90 -5.00 -11.17 -16.08
C GLN A 90 -3.82 -11.15 -17.07
N ALA A 91 -2.72 -11.79 -16.70
CA ALA A 91 -1.54 -11.93 -17.56
C ALA A 91 -1.56 -13.20 -18.45
N GLY A 92 -2.70 -13.85 -18.60
CA GLY A 92 -2.83 -15.07 -19.44
C GLY A 92 -2.12 -16.30 -18.87
N SER A 93 -1.82 -16.31 -17.57
CA SER A 93 -1.14 -17.42 -16.88
C SER A 93 -2.04 -18.09 -15.86
N ARG A 94 -1.76 -19.35 -15.55
CA ARG A 94 -2.38 -20.07 -14.42
C ARG A 94 -1.40 -20.39 -13.31
N THR A 95 -0.12 -20.03 -13.51
CA THR A 95 0.94 -20.34 -12.54
C THR A 95 1.06 -19.21 -11.52
N ILE A 96 1.02 -19.58 -10.25
CA ILE A 96 1.37 -18.76 -9.10
C ILE A 96 2.57 -19.37 -8.40
N TYR A 97 3.39 -18.57 -7.75
CA TYR A 97 4.60 -19.01 -7.04
C TYR A 97 4.99 -17.99 -5.96
N THR A 98 5.82 -18.41 -5.03
CA THR A 98 6.46 -17.52 -4.06
C THR A 98 7.99 -17.73 -4.07
N PRO A 99 8.77 -16.67 -3.79
CA PRO A 99 8.33 -15.30 -3.61
C PRO A 99 8.01 -14.65 -4.96
N GLN A 100 6.91 -13.90 -5.04
CA GLN A 100 6.54 -13.14 -6.23
C GLN A 100 6.26 -11.70 -5.86
N MET A 101 6.80 -10.72 -6.62
CA MET A 101 6.44 -9.31 -6.50
C MET A 101 5.56 -8.86 -7.66
N ILE A 102 4.58 -8.02 -7.36
CA ILE A 102 3.76 -7.29 -8.33
C ILE A 102 4.01 -5.80 -8.12
N VAL A 103 4.55 -5.11 -9.12
CA VAL A 103 4.85 -3.68 -9.07
C VAL A 103 3.76 -2.90 -9.81
N GLY A 104 3.16 -1.91 -9.13
CA GLY A 104 2.14 -1.05 -9.72
C GLY A 104 0.89 -1.77 -10.22
N GLY A 105 0.64 -3.00 -9.76
CA GLY A 105 -0.47 -3.84 -10.19
C GLY A 105 -0.31 -4.46 -11.59
N LEU A 106 0.85 -4.33 -12.24
CA LEU A 106 1.08 -4.81 -13.62
C LEU A 106 2.29 -5.71 -13.76
N ASP A 107 3.47 -5.22 -13.35
CA ASP A 107 4.72 -5.91 -13.65
C ASP A 107 4.98 -7.00 -12.60
N ARG A 108 5.05 -8.25 -13.05
CA ARG A 108 5.28 -9.43 -12.20
C ARG A 108 6.74 -9.85 -12.29
N VAL A 109 7.35 -10.08 -11.15
CA VAL A 109 8.76 -10.44 -11.07
C VAL A 109 8.98 -11.47 -9.94
N GLU A 110 9.99 -12.32 -10.08
CA GLU A 110 10.43 -13.17 -8.97
C GLU A 110 10.97 -12.29 -7.84
N GLY A 111 10.50 -12.53 -6.60
CA GLY A 111 10.76 -11.65 -5.46
C GLY A 111 12.23 -11.43 -5.11
N ILE A 112 13.14 -12.29 -5.60
CA ILE A 112 14.59 -12.18 -5.38
C ILE A 112 15.31 -11.33 -6.44
N LYS A 113 14.64 -10.95 -7.54
CA LYS A 113 15.22 -10.15 -8.63
C LYS A 113 15.16 -8.66 -8.32
N ARG A 114 16.03 -8.19 -7.41
CA ARG A 114 16.03 -6.82 -6.90
C ARG A 114 16.19 -5.76 -7.97
N ASP A 115 17.11 -5.95 -8.92
CA ASP A 115 17.39 -4.97 -10.00
C ASP A 115 16.19 -4.81 -10.94
N GLU A 116 15.54 -5.91 -11.30
CA GLU A 116 14.34 -5.92 -12.15
C GLU A 116 13.18 -5.24 -11.44
N THR A 117 12.95 -5.57 -10.16
CA THR A 117 11.95 -4.89 -9.32
C THR A 117 12.22 -3.39 -9.23
N GLY A 118 13.47 -2.98 -9.00
CA GLY A 118 13.87 -1.57 -8.95
C GLY A 118 13.64 -0.84 -10.29
N ALA A 119 13.88 -1.52 -11.43
CA ALA A 119 13.58 -0.95 -12.74
C ALA A 119 12.09 -0.70 -12.95
N PHE A 120 11.23 -1.65 -12.55
CA PHE A 120 9.77 -1.48 -12.60
C PHE A 120 9.28 -0.38 -11.65
N ILE A 121 9.81 -0.28 -10.43
CA ILE A 121 9.48 0.81 -9.51
C ILE A 121 9.77 2.17 -10.15
N ARG A 122 10.97 2.37 -10.72
CA ARG A 122 11.32 3.63 -11.41
C ARG A 122 10.40 3.92 -12.60
N LYS A 123 10.04 2.89 -13.39
CA LYS A 123 9.08 2.99 -14.49
C LYS A 123 7.73 3.52 -14.01
N HIS A 124 7.20 2.93 -12.92
CA HIS A 124 5.90 3.32 -12.36
C HIS A 124 5.93 4.71 -11.73
N LEU A 125 7.00 5.07 -11.00
CA LEU A 125 7.18 6.43 -10.47
C LEU A 125 7.19 7.49 -11.59
N GLY A 126 7.87 7.21 -12.70
CA GLY A 126 7.90 8.11 -13.86
C GLY A 126 6.57 8.21 -14.62
N ALA A 127 5.67 7.23 -14.48
CA ALA A 127 4.36 7.21 -15.11
C ALA A 127 3.22 7.61 -14.17
N ALA A 128 3.50 7.79 -12.89
CA ALA A 128 2.50 8.10 -11.87
C ALA A 128 1.79 9.42 -12.20
N LYS A 129 0.47 9.41 -12.06
CA LYS A 129 -0.37 10.61 -12.20
C LYS A 129 -0.73 11.12 -10.82
N ASP A 130 -0.60 12.42 -10.62
CA ASP A 130 -1.18 13.06 -9.44
C ASP A 130 -2.68 13.22 -9.67
N ILE A 131 -3.47 12.58 -8.83
CA ILE A 131 -4.94 12.69 -8.82
C ILE A 131 -5.44 13.36 -7.54
N GLY A 132 -4.55 14.01 -6.77
CA GLY A 132 -4.89 14.66 -5.50
C GLY A 132 -5.46 13.70 -4.46
N LEU A 133 -5.09 12.39 -4.50
CA LEU A 133 -5.62 11.40 -3.55
C LEU A 133 -5.15 11.71 -2.14
N THR A 134 -6.09 12.00 -1.25
CA THR A 134 -5.83 12.28 0.17
C THR A 134 -6.62 11.35 1.06
N VAL A 135 -6.04 11.01 2.20
CA VAL A 135 -6.65 10.14 3.21
C VAL A 135 -6.49 10.80 4.56
N ASN A 136 -7.60 11.04 5.24
CA ASN A 136 -7.64 11.64 6.57
C ASN A 136 -8.42 10.76 7.53
N ARG A 137 -8.11 10.84 8.82
CA ARG A 137 -8.80 10.08 9.85
C ARG A 137 -9.24 10.96 11.01
N ASN A 138 -10.50 10.79 11.41
CA ASN A 138 -11.03 11.37 12.64
C ASN A 138 -11.73 10.27 13.44
N GLY A 139 -11.10 9.83 14.53
CA GLY A 139 -11.57 8.68 15.30
C GLY A 139 -11.64 7.41 14.44
N ASN A 140 -12.83 6.85 14.27
CA ASN A 140 -13.07 5.66 13.46
C ASN A 140 -13.46 5.99 12.00
N ILE A 141 -13.61 7.25 11.64
CA ILE A 141 -14.00 7.65 10.29
C ILE A 141 -12.74 7.99 9.48
N VAL A 142 -12.55 7.27 8.41
CA VAL A 142 -11.53 7.55 7.38
C VAL A 142 -12.23 8.24 6.23
N THR A 143 -11.79 9.45 5.88
CA THR A 143 -12.28 10.24 4.74
C THR A 143 -11.25 10.17 3.63
N ILE A 144 -11.70 9.87 2.42
CA ILE A 144 -10.89 9.70 1.22
C ILE A 144 -11.41 10.69 0.20
N HIS A 145 -10.51 11.50 -0.34
CA HIS A 145 -10.82 12.46 -1.40
C HIS A 145 -9.83 12.30 -2.55
N ALA A 146 -10.32 12.46 -3.78
CA ALA A 146 -9.46 12.62 -4.96
C ALA A 146 -10.12 13.57 -5.96
N ASP A 147 -9.28 14.30 -6.71
CA ASP A 147 -9.76 15.22 -7.73
C ASP A 147 -10.36 14.48 -8.93
N ALA A 148 -11.32 15.11 -9.59
CA ALA A 148 -11.87 14.58 -10.84
C ALA A 148 -10.76 14.40 -11.89
N ASN A 149 -10.71 13.22 -12.50
CA ASN A 149 -9.74 12.89 -13.54
C ASN A 149 -10.36 11.98 -14.62
N ALA A 150 -10.99 12.61 -15.60
CA ALA A 150 -11.65 11.90 -16.71
C ALA A 150 -10.71 10.99 -17.53
N SER A 151 -9.39 11.13 -17.37
CA SER A 151 -8.40 10.29 -18.07
C SER A 151 -8.17 8.92 -17.45
N LEU A 152 -8.85 8.59 -16.34
CA LEU A 152 -8.74 7.26 -15.71
C LEU A 152 -9.31 6.14 -16.59
N GLY A 153 -10.25 6.48 -17.46
CA GLY A 153 -10.88 5.52 -18.38
C GLY A 153 -11.92 4.65 -17.67
N ALA A 154 -11.76 3.33 -17.76
CA ALA A 154 -12.68 2.37 -17.19
C ALA A 154 -12.80 2.47 -15.66
N ASN A 155 -13.83 1.84 -15.10
CA ASN A 155 -14.06 1.76 -13.67
C ASN A 155 -12.79 1.38 -12.90
N THR A 156 -12.51 2.15 -11.87
CA THR A 156 -11.48 1.83 -10.88
C THR A 156 -12.14 1.40 -9.57
N THR A 157 -11.50 0.52 -8.85
CA THR A 157 -11.89 0.16 -7.48
C THR A 157 -11.10 1.00 -6.49
N VAL A 158 -11.79 1.54 -5.49
CA VAL A 158 -11.15 2.17 -4.33
C VAL A 158 -11.06 1.13 -3.24
N GLN A 159 -9.85 0.85 -2.79
CA GLN A 159 -9.55 -0.25 -1.88
C GLN A 159 -8.89 0.31 -0.62
N LEU A 160 -9.27 -0.22 0.53
CA LEU A 160 -8.68 0.09 1.82
C LEU A 160 -7.91 -1.14 2.30
N VAL A 161 -6.62 -0.95 2.54
CA VAL A 161 -5.70 -2.01 2.96
C VAL A 161 -5.17 -1.66 4.34
N ARG A 162 -5.26 -2.60 5.28
CA ARG A 162 -4.69 -2.47 6.63
C ARG A 162 -3.51 -3.43 6.77
N TYR A 163 -2.52 -3.04 7.56
CA TYR A 163 -1.32 -3.83 7.73
C TYR A 163 -0.68 -3.65 9.11
N ILE A 164 0.06 -4.67 9.55
CA ILE A 164 0.96 -4.62 10.70
C ILE A 164 2.31 -4.11 10.21
N PRO A 165 2.90 -3.05 10.80
CA PRO A 165 4.19 -2.49 10.35
C PRO A 165 5.33 -3.50 10.37
N SER A 166 5.44 -4.29 11.43
CA SER A 166 6.39 -5.38 11.53
C SER A 166 6.01 -6.36 12.63
N GLU A 167 6.35 -7.64 12.43
CA GLU A 167 6.22 -8.67 13.45
C GLU A 167 7.27 -9.76 13.24
N THR A 168 7.91 -10.17 14.33
CA THR A 168 8.90 -11.27 14.33
C THR A 168 8.22 -12.59 14.68
N VAL A 169 8.54 -13.63 13.92
CA VAL A 169 8.01 -14.98 14.10
C VAL A 169 9.14 -15.97 14.29
N GLU A 170 9.05 -16.74 15.35
CA GLU A 170 9.86 -17.95 15.55
C GLU A 170 9.19 -19.11 14.81
N ILE A 171 9.86 -19.63 13.79
CA ILE A 171 9.31 -20.72 12.97
C ILE A 171 9.83 -22.05 13.52
N GLU A 172 8.93 -22.83 14.09
CA GLU A 172 9.31 -24.06 14.81
C GLU A 172 9.36 -25.29 13.91
N ARG A 173 8.65 -25.27 12.77
CA ARG A 173 8.48 -26.42 11.87
C ARG A 173 8.51 -26.02 10.40
N GLY A 174 8.53 -27.00 9.50
CA GLY A 174 8.57 -26.78 8.06
C GLY A 174 9.98 -26.44 7.56
N GLU A 175 10.06 -25.93 6.34
CA GLU A 175 11.35 -25.67 5.66
C GLU A 175 12.19 -24.55 6.28
N ASN A 176 11.55 -23.63 7.00
CA ASN A 176 12.22 -22.53 7.72
C ASN A 176 12.36 -22.80 9.23
N ALA A 177 12.21 -24.05 9.69
CA ALA A 177 12.31 -24.41 11.11
C ALA A 177 13.60 -23.90 11.76
N GLY A 178 13.48 -23.35 12.98
CA GLY A 178 14.59 -22.81 13.76
C GLY A 178 15.02 -21.40 13.37
N ARG A 179 14.31 -20.73 12.42
CA ARG A 179 14.57 -19.34 12.02
C ARG A 179 13.66 -18.39 12.78
N SER A 180 14.22 -17.24 13.16
CA SER A 180 13.49 -16.07 13.62
C SER A 180 13.45 -15.07 12.47
N ILE A 181 12.28 -14.78 11.94
CA ILE A 181 12.10 -13.92 10.76
C ILE A 181 11.21 -12.74 11.12
N THR A 182 11.66 -11.52 10.81
CA THR A 182 10.86 -10.32 10.94
C THR A 182 10.23 -9.98 9.60
N TYR A 183 8.90 -9.97 9.57
CA TYR A 183 8.11 -9.55 8.42
C TYR A 183 7.70 -8.08 8.56
N TYR A 184 7.54 -7.39 7.43
CA TYR A 184 7.21 -5.96 7.40
C TYR A 184 5.96 -5.71 6.55
N ASN A 185 5.18 -4.70 6.93
CA ASN A 185 3.96 -4.27 6.24
C ASN A 185 3.04 -5.45 5.89
N ILE A 186 2.79 -6.30 6.88
CA ILE A 186 2.00 -7.53 6.76
C ILE A 186 0.54 -7.17 6.60
N VAL A 187 -0.05 -7.45 5.46
CA VAL A 187 -1.45 -7.13 5.18
C VAL A 187 -2.37 -7.98 6.06
N THR A 188 -3.24 -7.31 6.83
CA THR A 188 -4.26 -7.96 7.66
C THR A 188 -5.64 -7.94 7.02
N SER A 189 -5.94 -6.92 6.21
CA SER A 189 -7.18 -6.87 5.44
C SER A 189 -7.02 -6.08 4.15
N TRP A 190 -7.75 -6.50 3.12
CA TRP A 190 -7.84 -5.85 1.82
C TRP A 190 -9.30 -5.83 1.39
N GLN A 191 -9.90 -4.64 1.28
CA GLN A 191 -11.33 -4.48 1.03
C GLN A 191 -11.59 -3.44 -0.04
N THR A 192 -12.46 -3.74 -1.00
CA THR A 192 -13.02 -2.74 -1.89
C THR A 192 -14.09 -1.96 -1.12
N ILE A 193 -13.97 -0.64 -1.09
CA ILE A 193 -14.86 0.27 -0.38
C ILE A 193 -15.67 1.16 -1.32
N GLY A 194 -15.35 1.17 -2.61
CA GLY A 194 -16.07 1.92 -3.63
C GLY A 194 -15.57 1.64 -5.03
N VAL A 195 -16.30 2.20 -5.99
CA VAL A 195 -15.94 2.24 -7.41
C VAL A 195 -15.94 3.70 -7.85
N TRP A 196 -14.95 4.09 -8.64
CA TRP A 196 -14.78 5.46 -9.10
C TRP A 196 -14.41 5.50 -10.59
N SER A 197 -15.12 6.32 -11.35
CA SER A 197 -14.88 6.49 -12.80
C SER A 197 -13.90 7.63 -13.13
N GLY A 198 -13.60 8.49 -12.15
CA GLY A 198 -12.82 9.70 -12.37
C GLY A 198 -13.60 10.86 -12.98
N ALA A 199 -14.86 10.68 -13.40
CA ALA A 199 -15.64 11.74 -14.04
C ALA A 199 -15.93 12.92 -13.10
N GLU A 200 -16.08 12.64 -11.83
CA GLU A 200 -16.30 13.61 -10.75
C GLU A 200 -15.27 13.38 -9.63
N ALA A 201 -15.14 14.34 -8.73
CA ALA A 201 -14.31 14.17 -7.54
C ALA A 201 -14.79 12.97 -6.71
N LEU A 202 -13.83 12.23 -6.14
CA LEU A 202 -14.12 11.14 -5.21
C LEU A 202 -14.26 11.71 -3.80
N ASP A 203 -15.36 11.39 -3.14
CA ASP A 203 -15.57 11.65 -1.72
C ASP A 203 -16.16 10.40 -1.07
N LEU A 204 -15.35 9.66 -0.32
CA LEU A 204 -15.77 8.46 0.38
C LEU A 204 -15.48 8.55 1.87
N GLN A 205 -16.30 7.86 2.66
CA GLN A 205 -16.06 7.64 4.08
C GLN A 205 -16.13 6.14 4.40
N ALA A 206 -15.20 5.68 5.22
CA ALA A 206 -15.17 4.32 5.73
C ALA A 206 -15.09 4.32 7.27
N ASN A 207 -15.83 3.43 7.92
CA ASN A 207 -15.71 3.22 9.36
C ASN A 207 -14.63 2.15 9.61
N VAL A 208 -13.51 2.55 10.21
CA VAL A 208 -12.34 1.69 10.44
C VAL A 208 -12.01 1.66 11.91
N LYS A 209 -12.31 0.54 12.57
CA LYS A 209 -11.99 0.33 13.99
C LYS A 209 -10.51 -0.09 14.15
N GLY A 210 -9.92 0.27 15.29
CA GLY A 210 -8.53 -0.04 15.62
C GLY A 210 -7.54 0.96 15.00
N ASN A 211 -6.27 0.85 15.38
CA ASN A 211 -5.23 1.82 15.05
C ASN A 211 -4.16 1.28 14.10
N GLU A 212 -4.42 0.16 13.41
CA GLU A 212 -3.50 -0.34 12.39
C GLU A 212 -3.31 0.72 11.30
N PRO A 213 -2.08 0.91 10.81
CA PRO A 213 -1.81 1.69 9.64
C PRO A 213 -2.65 1.22 8.45
N LEU A 214 -2.96 2.15 7.57
CA LEU A 214 -3.70 1.83 6.35
C LEU A 214 -3.18 2.60 5.15
N VAL A 215 -3.45 2.03 3.97
CA VAL A 215 -3.25 2.67 2.68
C VAL A 215 -4.54 2.54 1.87
N VAL A 216 -4.89 3.61 1.17
CA VAL A 216 -5.95 3.59 0.17
C VAL A 216 -5.32 3.43 -1.21
N ILE A 217 -5.83 2.50 -1.99
CA ILE A 217 -5.35 2.16 -3.32
C ILE A 217 -6.50 2.37 -4.32
N VAL A 218 -6.23 3.12 -5.39
CA VAL A 218 -7.11 3.25 -6.55
C VAL A 218 -6.54 2.37 -7.66
N GLN A 219 -7.26 1.32 -8.02
CA GLN A 219 -6.81 0.29 -8.96
C GLN A 219 -7.84 0.05 -10.05
N GLN A 220 -7.40 -0.12 -11.29
CA GLN A 220 -8.24 -0.57 -12.39
C GLN A 220 -8.81 -1.96 -12.10
N GLU A 221 -10.01 -2.23 -12.63
CA GLU A 221 -10.71 -3.49 -12.40
C GLU A 221 -9.89 -4.69 -12.90
N GLY A 222 -9.91 -5.79 -12.10
CA GLY A 222 -9.40 -7.02 -12.61
C GLY A 222 -8.37 -7.90 -11.94
N PRO A 223 -7.61 -7.64 -10.89
CA PRO A 223 -6.78 -6.51 -10.53
C PRO A 223 -5.77 -6.16 -11.65
N ALA A 224 -5.59 -4.87 -11.91
CA ALA A 224 -4.72 -4.37 -12.97
C ALA A 224 -3.92 -3.14 -12.46
N TYR A 225 -3.65 -2.18 -13.33
CA TYR A 225 -2.83 -1.01 -13.00
C TYR A 225 -3.33 -0.27 -11.75
N ILE A 226 -2.43 -0.03 -10.81
CA ILE A 226 -2.68 0.83 -9.65
C ILE A 226 -2.42 2.27 -10.08
N VAL A 227 -3.49 3.05 -10.13
CA VAL A 227 -3.48 4.45 -10.59
C VAL A 227 -2.85 5.37 -9.57
N ALA A 228 -3.20 5.16 -8.30
CA ALA A 228 -2.69 5.93 -7.17
C ALA A 228 -2.81 5.14 -5.87
N ALA A 229 -1.97 5.54 -4.91
CA ALA A 229 -2.07 5.09 -3.53
C ALA A 229 -1.73 6.23 -2.58
N ALA A 230 -2.39 6.28 -1.42
CA ALA A 230 -2.11 7.23 -0.36
C ALA A 230 -2.11 6.53 1.00
N ARG A 231 -1.06 6.77 1.79
CA ARG A 231 -0.98 6.31 3.19
C ARG A 231 -1.78 7.25 4.07
N LEU A 232 -2.40 6.71 5.11
CA LEU A 232 -2.83 7.51 6.22
C LEU A 232 -1.59 7.88 7.03
N GLU A 233 -1.21 9.14 7.02
CA GLU A 233 -0.16 9.67 7.90
C GLU A 233 -0.72 9.84 9.33
N HIS A 234 0.10 9.51 10.32
CA HIS A 234 -0.23 9.58 11.76
C HIS A 234 0.15 10.94 12.34
#